data_a6c9aa7ea3a9f4ef0c33573f8fb958a7
#
_entry.id   a6c9aa7ea3a9f4ef0c33573f8fb958a7
#
_cell.length_a   1.000
_cell.length_b   1.000
_cell.length_c   1.000
_cell.angle_alpha   90.00
_cell.angle_beta   90.00
_cell.angle_gamma   90.00
#
_symmetry.space_group_name_H-M   'P 1'
#
loop_
_entity.id
_entity.type
_entity.pdbx_description
1 polymer ?
#
loop_
_entity_poly.entity_id
_entity_poly.type
_entity_poly.pdbx_seq_one_letter_code
_entity_poly.pdbx_strand_id
1 'polypeptide(L)'
;VIAIVESRADRASVHVCDQLRDLADWEALEDGSRPDADGGGTYYRLEGAELRSFEDFHLELESPVDAFDCDPDLLVFASRHSGDTGPLLTGHFTGNFGPAEFGGEPNAVADACPNALARLLEAFNEHAPEGYDVGMECTHHGPTDVGCPSLFAELGSGDEQWDDPAGAEAVARAILDLRGIDPHRGRQVVGFGGNHYAPRFERVVRETKWAVGHVAADWALEAMDHPTTHRDVLDAAFAASETAVALVDGEWPVLEETLEDLGYRLVSETWLREVDDRPLELVDAVEANLGRIDDGIRFGDRRTDAFDVVDLPAELVAAAQGIDPDRVREIVESNAVAFATENGGSRVGSRAAVPAADEAAVRETIVAALAVVLEEKYDDVIVADDAVVAERTAFDPELAREIGVPEGPKFGALADGEPVTVDGETVSPQRVRRQQTDRFPK
;
A
#
# COMPACT_ATOMS: atom_id res chain seq x y z
N VAL A 1 9.29 12.84 23.21
CA VAL A 1 8.96 12.21 24.52
C VAL A 1 7.58 11.57 24.38
N ILE A 2 7.39 10.33 24.89
CA ILE A 2 6.06 9.70 24.94
C ILE A 2 5.41 9.86 26.32
N ALA A 3 4.13 10.19 26.33
CA ALA A 3 3.27 10.11 27.51
C ALA A 3 2.60 8.74 27.54
N ILE A 4 2.59 8.05 28.67
CA ILE A 4 1.97 6.73 28.83
C ILE A 4 0.87 6.83 29.87
N VAL A 5 -0.34 6.44 29.51
CA VAL A 5 -1.52 6.47 30.36
C VAL A 5 -1.83 5.07 30.87
N GLU A 6 -1.82 4.92 32.20
CA GLU A 6 -2.36 3.77 32.91
C GLU A 6 -3.77 4.09 33.41
N SER A 7 -4.76 3.27 33.12
CA SER A 7 -6.06 3.31 33.75
C SER A 7 -6.14 2.25 34.85
N ARG A 8 -6.40 2.68 36.09
CA ARG A 8 -6.61 1.76 37.24
C ARG A 8 -7.91 0.97 37.13
N ALA A 9 -8.86 1.46 36.31
CA ALA A 9 -10.10 0.76 35.99
C ALA A 9 -9.94 -0.37 34.99
N ASP A 10 -8.76 -0.47 34.34
CA ASP A 10 -8.44 -1.48 33.33
C ASP A 10 -7.33 -2.43 33.83
N ARG A 11 -7.69 -3.68 34.05
CA ARG A 11 -6.76 -4.71 34.55
C ARG A 11 -5.57 -4.96 33.62
N ALA A 12 -5.78 -4.97 32.31
CA ALA A 12 -4.69 -5.15 31.35
C ALA A 12 -3.77 -3.92 31.32
N SER A 13 -4.33 -2.71 31.43
CA SER A 13 -3.57 -1.48 31.57
C SER A 13 -2.61 -1.52 32.77
N VAL A 14 -3.14 -1.88 33.93
CA VAL A 14 -2.33 -2.03 35.16
C VAL A 14 -1.23 -3.06 34.95
N HIS A 15 -1.56 -4.22 34.37
CA HIS A 15 -0.59 -5.30 34.15
C HIS A 15 0.51 -4.90 33.16
N VAL A 16 0.16 -4.25 32.03
CA VAL A 16 1.14 -3.72 31.08
C VAL A 16 2.03 -2.66 31.73
N CYS A 17 1.46 -1.76 32.53
CA CYS A 17 2.23 -0.72 33.21
C CYS A 17 3.10 -1.27 34.35
N ASP A 18 2.71 -2.36 35.02
CA ASP A 18 3.60 -3.09 35.92
C ASP A 18 4.83 -3.63 35.16
N GLN A 19 4.64 -4.24 33.98
CA GLN A 19 5.75 -4.68 33.14
C GLN A 19 6.62 -3.52 32.65
N LEU A 20 6.04 -2.36 32.28
CA LEU A 20 6.81 -1.16 31.95
C LEU A 20 7.75 -0.75 33.07
N ARG A 21 7.24 -0.74 34.31
CA ARG A 21 8.04 -0.39 35.50
C ARG A 21 9.17 -1.39 35.77
N ASP A 22 8.93 -2.67 35.50
CA ASP A 22 9.94 -3.73 35.71
C ASP A 22 11.01 -3.77 34.59
N LEU A 23 10.70 -3.34 33.37
CA LEU A 23 11.58 -3.42 32.20
C LEU A 23 12.66 -2.34 32.14
N ALA A 24 12.52 -1.23 32.86
CA ALA A 24 13.45 -0.11 32.77
C ALA A 24 13.63 0.59 34.13
N ASP A 25 14.73 1.35 34.25
CA ASP A 25 15.07 2.08 35.48
C ASP A 25 14.29 3.42 35.52
N TRP A 26 13.03 3.36 35.94
CA TRP A 26 12.18 4.53 36.10
C TRP A 26 12.50 5.29 37.38
N GLU A 27 12.53 6.62 37.28
CA GLU A 27 12.55 7.51 38.44
C GLU A 27 11.11 7.73 38.92
N ALA A 28 10.81 7.37 40.17
CA ALA A 28 9.53 7.67 40.81
C ALA A 28 9.52 9.11 41.37
N LEU A 29 8.53 9.89 40.97
CA LEU A 29 8.36 11.30 41.33
C LEU A 29 6.96 11.50 41.91
N GLU A 30 6.74 12.66 42.59
CA GLU A 30 5.48 12.99 43.21
C GLU A 30 4.89 14.28 42.65
N ASP A 31 3.65 14.23 42.20
CA ASP A 31 2.85 15.40 41.80
C ASP A 31 1.73 15.68 42.77
N GLY A 32 1.90 16.72 43.59
CA GLY A 32 0.86 17.19 44.51
C GLY A 32 0.00 18.33 43.93
N SER A 33 0.14 18.70 42.68
CA SER A 33 -0.59 19.79 42.05
C SER A 33 -2.01 19.41 41.63
N ARG A 34 -2.27 18.12 41.48
CA ARG A 34 -3.55 17.53 41.06
C ARG A 34 -3.92 16.31 41.90
N PRO A 35 -5.19 15.87 41.87
CA PRO A 35 -5.61 14.64 42.54
C PRO A 35 -4.89 13.41 41.94
N ASP A 36 -4.61 12.40 42.78
CA ASP A 36 -4.05 11.12 42.36
C ASP A 36 -4.94 10.42 41.32
N ALA A 37 -6.26 10.55 41.45
CA ALA A 37 -7.23 10.01 40.48
C ALA A 37 -7.10 10.59 39.06
N ASP A 38 -6.58 11.82 38.96
CA ASP A 38 -6.49 12.59 37.72
C ASP A 38 -5.04 12.70 37.20
N GLY A 39 -4.23 11.68 37.43
CA GLY A 39 -2.83 11.62 36.96
C GLY A 39 -1.82 12.32 37.87
N GLY A 40 -2.23 12.75 39.13
CA GLY A 40 -1.35 13.21 40.20
C GLY A 40 -0.76 12.06 41.02
N GLY A 41 -0.25 12.39 42.24
CA GLY A 41 0.39 11.40 43.09
C GLY A 41 1.71 10.94 42.59
N THR A 42 2.01 9.64 42.76
CA THR A 42 3.26 9.05 42.25
C THR A 42 3.19 8.80 40.74
N TYR A 43 4.14 9.35 40.02
CA TYR A 43 4.31 9.10 38.57
C TYR A 43 5.76 8.69 38.26
N TYR A 44 6.00 8.20 37.06
CA TYR A 44 7.28 7.62 36.70
C TYR A 44 7.87 8.30 35.46
N ARG A 45 9.18 8.60 35.52
CA ARG A 45 9.90 9.23 34.40
C ARG A 45 11.09 8.38 34.00
N LEU A 46 11.28 8.28 32.71
CA LEU A 46 12.40 7.65 32.03
C LEU A 46 12.90 8.60 30.95
N GLU A 47 14.14 8.45 30.48
CA GLU A 47 14.61 9.20 29.30
C GLU A 47 13.69 8.90 28.09
N GLY A 48 13.00 9.92 27.61
CA GLY A 48 12.08 9.86 26.49
C GLY A 48 10.66 9.36 26.83
N ALA A 49 10.32 9.15 28.11
CA ALA A 49 8.98 8.70 28.50
C ALA A 49 8.57 9.22 29.89
N GLU A 50 7.27 9.46 30.06
CA GLU A 50 6.61 9.71 31.34
C GLU A 50 5.34 8.86 31.46
N LEU A 51 5.15 8.16 32.59
CA LEU A 51 4.00 7.30 32.86
C LEU A 51 3.20 7.86 34.03
N ARG A 52 1.89 8.04 33.80
CA ARG A 52 0.92 8.49 34.84
C ARG A 52 -0.30 7.57 34.91
N SER A 53 -0.83 7.45 36.09
CA SER A 53 -1.98 6.59 36.38
C SER A 53 -3.23 7.45 36.66
N PHE A 54 -4.36 7.04 36.09
CA PHE A 54 -5.67 7.64 36.23
C PHE A 54 -6.64 6.64 36.84
N GLU A 55 -7.63 7.10 37.61
CA GLU A 55 -8.64 6.23 38.22
C GLU A 55 -9.70 5.81 37.21
N ASP A 56 -10.08 6.73 36.29
CA ASP A 56 -11.13 6.52 35.32
C ASP A 56 -10.66 5.61 34.12
N PHE A 57 -11.64 5.05 33.43
CA PHE A 57 -11.39 4.25 32.24
C PHE A 57 -10.97 5.15 31.09
N HIS A 58 -10.07 4.68 30.22
CA HIS A 58 -9.44 5.46 29.14
C HIS A 58 -10.46 6.22 28.27
N LEU A 59 -11.62 5.62 27.98
CA LEU A 59 -12.67 6.19 27.13
C LEU A 59 -13.25 7.49 27.66
N GLU A 60 -13.10 7.75 28.96
CA GLU A 60 -13.68 8.86 29.68
C GLU A 60 -12.65 9.96 30.03
N LEU A 61 -11.39 9.77 29.65
CA LEU A 61 -10.32 10.71 29.91
C LEU A 61 -10.37 11.88 28.92
N GLU A 62 -10.65 13.08 29.39
CA GLU A 62 -10.56 14.29 28.58
C GLU A 62 -9.22 14.99 28.82
N SER A 63 -8.54 15.38 27.73
CA SER A 63 -7.25 16.08 27.71
C SER A 63 -6.23 15.50 28.70
N PRO A 64 -5.96 14.16 28.68
CA PRO A 64 -5.07 13.53 29.65
C PRO A 64 -3.64 14.07 29.55
N VAL A 65 -3.25 14.67 28.43
CA VAL A 65 -1.95 15.31 28.22
C VAL A 65 -1.69 16.42 29.27
N ASP A 66 -2.70 17.10 29.74
CA ASP A 66 -2.59 18.18 30.74
C ASP A 66 -2.04 17.69 32.10
N ALA A 67 -2.04 16.39 32.33
CA ALA A 67 -1.45 15.80 33.52
C ALA A 67 0.08 15.72 33.46
N PHE A 68 0.66 15.64 32.27
CA PHE A 68 2.08 15.37 32.09
C PHE A 68 2.93 16.63 32.24
N ASP A 69 4.08 16.49 32.88
CA ASP A 69 5.04 17.59 33.03
C ASP A 69 5.90 17.80 31.75
N CYS A 70 5.98 16.79 30.92
CA CYS A 70 6.64 16.88 29.62
C CYS A 70 5.69 17.50 28.57
N ASP A 71 6.24 17.96 27.47
CA ASP A 71 5.50 18.29 26.24
C ASP A 71 5.62 17.08 25.31
N PRO A 72 4.67 16.13 25.34
CA PRO A 72 4.84 14.87 24.64
C PRO A 72 4.54 15.02 23.15
N ASP A 73 5.38 14.39 22.33
CA ASP A 73 5.15 14.26 20.89
C ASP A 73 4.04 13.23 20.59
N LEU A 74 3.81 12.31 21.53
CA LEU A 74 2.93 11.16 21.40
C LEU A 74 2.39 10.71 22.75
N LEU A 75 1.10 10.36 22.82
CA LEU A 75 0.49 9.73 23.97
C LEU A 75 0.03 8.30 23.64
N VAL A 76 0.36 7.34 24.52
CA VAL A 76 0.00 5.94 24.40
C VAL A 76 -0.90 5.52 25.54
N PHE A 77 -2.09 5.02 25.21
CA PHE A 77 -2.95 4.34 26.16
C PHE A 77 -2.55 2.86 26.22
N ALA A 78 -1.97 2.41 27.35
CA ALA A 78 -1.83 0.98 27.62
C ALA A 78 -3.21 0.45 27.99
N SER A 79 -3.78 -0.48 27.20
CA SER A 79 -5.19 -0.83 27.31
C SER A 79 -5.46 -2.32 27.07
N ARG A 80 -6.71 -2.71 27.29
CA ARG A 80 -7.22 -4.04 26.93
C ARG A 80 -7.96 -3.99 25.60
N HIS A 81 -7.72 -4.95 24.75
CA HIS A 81 -8.67 -5.34 23.71
C HIS A 81 -9.71 -6.31 24.30
N SER A 82 -10.99 -6.13 23.95
CA SER A 82 -12.07 -6.98 24.42
C SER A 82 -12.87 -7.55 23.24
N GLY A 83 -12.78 -8.86 23.02
CA GLY A 83 -13.45 -9.54 21.89
C GLY A 83 -13.33 -11.06 21.96
N ASP A 84 -13.76 -11.72 20.90
CA ASP A 84 -13.75 -13.20 20.76
C ASP A 84 -12.62 -13.68 19.84
N THR A 85 -11.55 -12.91 19.66
CA THR A 85 -10.44 -13.22 18.72
C THR A 85 -9.38 -14.16 19.28
N GLY A 86 -9.38 -14.41 20.59
CA GLY A 86 -8.27 -15.13 21.26
C GLY A 86 -7.07 -14.20 21.54
N PRO A 87 -5.85 -14.76 21.71
CA PRO A 87 -4.67 -13.96 21.99
C PRO A 87 -4.35 -12.99 20.85
N LEU A 88 -4.37 -11.68 21.16
CA LEU A 88 -4.19 -10.61 20.18
C LEU A 88 -3.44 -9.44 20.80
N LEU A 89 -2.45 -8.90 20.09
CA LEU A 89 -1.85 -7.59 20.32
C LEU A 89 -2.31 -6.66 19.21
N THR A 90 -2.93 -5.54 19.57
CA THR A 90 -3.50 -4.64 18.58
C THR A 90 -3.30 -3.18 18.93
N GLY A 91 -3.44 -2.31 17.93
CA GLY A 91 -3.39 -0.87 18.10
C GLY A 91 -4.33 -0.14 17.15
N HIS A 92 -4.81 1.01 17.60
CA HIS A 92 -5.73 1.85 16.82
C HIS A 92 -5.71 3.31 17.28
N PHE A 93 -6.38 4.16 16.53
CA PHE A 93 -6.69 5.55 16.90
C PHE A 93 -8.11 5.66 17.41
N THR A 94 -8.38 6.70 18.17
CA THR A 94 -9.68 6.96 18.76
C THR A 94 -10.47 7.99 17.96
N GLY A 95 -11.79 7.82 17.95
CA GLY A 95 -12.70 8.72 17.27
C GLY A 95 -14.04 8.07 16.95
N ASN A 96 -15.02 8.92 16.68
CA ASN A 96 -16.39 8.54 16.35
C ASN A 96 -16.76 9.18 15.02
N PHE A 97 -16.86 8.39 13.94
CA PHE A 97 -17.37 8.86 12.64
C PHE A 97 -18.90 9.05 12.61
N GLY A 98 -19.58 8.69 13.68
CA GLY A 98 -21.00 8.79 13.91
C GLY A 98 -21.29 9.08 15.38
N PRO A 99 -22.34 8.44 15.97
CA PRO A 99 -22.65 8.56 17.39
C PRO A 99 -21.52 8.10 18.31
N ALA A 100 -21.32 8.78 19.44
CA ALA A 100 -20.35 8.42 20.46
C ALA A 100 -20.98 7.48 21.50
N GLU A 101 -21.00 6.18 21.23
CA GLU A 101 -21.60 5.19 22.14
C GLU A 101 -20.63 4.80 23.28
N PHE A 102 -19.33 4.94 23.05
CA PHE A 102 -18.26 4.52 23.94
C PHE A 102 -17.23 5.64 24.17
N GLY A 103 -17.66 6.74 24.74
CA GLY A 103 -16.81 7.89 25.09
C GLY A 103 -16.46 8.80 23.91
N GLY A 104 -15.93 9.96 24.23
CA GLY A 104 -15.62 11.03 23.29
C GLY A 104 -16.86 11.77 22.77
N GLU A 105 -16.66 12.63 21.79
CA GLU A 105 -17.71 13.40 21.14
C GLU A 105 -18.16 12.73 19.81
N PRO A 106 -19.45 12.85 19.43
CA PRO A 106 -19.92 12.32 18.15
C PRO A 106 -19.33 13.12 16.99
N ASN A 107 -19.03 12.44 15.87
CA ASN A 107 -18.42 13.02 14.68
C ASN A 107 -17.12 13.78 14.96
N ALA A 108 -16.29 13.23 15.83
CA ALA A 108 -14.98 13.77 16.20
C ALA A 108 -13.92 12.66 16.26
N VAL A 109 -12.70 12.98 15.90
CA VAL A 109 -11.53 12.08 15.96
C VAL A 109 -10.40 12.78 16.70
N ALA A 110 -9.58 12.00 17.43
CA ALA A 110 -8.37 12.50 18.07
C ALA A 110 -7.25 12.67 17.03
N ASP A 111 -6.18 13.41 17.37
CA ASP A 111 -4.99 13.47 16.54
C ASP A 111 -4.34 12.09 16.45
N ALA A 112 -4.12 11.61 15.24
CA ALA A 112 -3.52 10.31 14.96
C ALA A 112 -1.99 10.39 14.88
N CYS A 113 -1.32 9.25 15.05
CA CYS A 113 0.12 9.11 14.90
C CYS A 113 0.48 7.92 13.99
N PRO A 114 0.22 8.02 12.67
CA PRO A 114 0.29 6.87 11.77
C PRO A 114 1.66 6.19 11.74
N ASN A 115 2.75 6.97 11.82
CA ASN A 115 4.11 6.41 11.86
C ASN A 115 4.39 5.65 13.16
N ALA A 116 3.88 6.14 14.30
CA ALA A 116 4.02 5.45 15.58
C ALA A 116 3.20 4.16 15.61
N LEU A 117 1.98 4.14 15.04
CA LEU A 117 1.19 2.92 14.93
C LEU A 117 1.89 1.87 14.05
N ALA A 118 2.46 2.27 12.92
CA ALA A 118 3.23 1.37 12.08
C ALA A 118 4.42 0.75 12.85
N ARG A 119 5.16 1.56 13.64
CA ARG A 119 6.24 1.06 14.49
C ARG A 119 5.72 0.15 15.62
N LEU A 120 4.57 0.47 16.21
CA LEU A 120 3.93 -0.37 17.24
C LEU A 120 3.62 -1.77 16.68
N LEU A 121 3.05 -1.87 15.48
CA LEU A 121 2.76 -3.15 14.83
C LEU A 121 4.04 -3.95 14.51
N GLU A 122 5.11 -3.28 14.09
CA GLU A 122 6.43 -3.92 13.92
C GLU A 122 6.94 -4.47 15.26
N ALA A 123 6.89 -3.66 16.32
CA ALA A 123 7.33 -4.04 17.65
C ALA A 123 6.48 -5.18 18.25
N PHE A 124 5.18 -5.18 18.02
CA PHE A 124 4.33 -6.31 18.38
C PHE A 124 4.77 -7.60 17.68
N ASN A 125 5.07 -7.57 16.38
CA ASN A 125 5.61 -8.75 15.69
C ASN A 125 6.98 -9.21 16.21
N GLU A 126 7.82 -8.28 16.71
CA GLU A 126 9.12 -8.60 17.30
C GLU A 126 8.98 -9.24 18.70
N HIS A 127 7.98 -8.83 19.48
CA HIS A 127 7.86 -9.18 20.90
C HIS A 127 6.72 -10.16 21.22
N ALA A 128 5.75 -10.36 20.30
CA ALA A 128 4.59 -11.21 20.54
C ALA A 128 5.00 -12.62 20.99
N PRO A 129 4.41 -13.17 22.07
CA PRO A 129 4.59 -14.54 22.44
C PRO A 129 4.01 -15.50 21.39
N GLU A 130 4.49 -16.74 21.40
CA GLU A 130 3.93 -17.79 20.53
C GLU A 130 2.42 -17.96 20.77
N GLY A 131 1.64 -17.90 19.69
CA GLY A 131 0.19 -18.04 19.73
C GLY A 131 -0.59 -16.73 19.83
N TYR A 132 0.08 -15.59 19.92
CA TYR A 132 -0.55 -14.28 19.78
C TYR A 132 -0.56 -13.83 18.32
N ASP A 133 -1.73 -13.40 17.85
CA ASP A 133 -1.86 -12.67 16.61
C ASP A 133 -1.52 -11.19 16.84
N VAL A 134 -1.13 -10.50 15.77
CA VAL A 134 -0.85 -9.06 15.78
C VAL A 134 -1.70 -8.41 14.70
N GLY A 135 -2.38 -7.32 15.05
CA GLY A 135 -3.26 -6.62 14.12
C GLY A 135 -3.42 -5.14 14.43
N MET A 136 -4.14 -4.45 13.55
CA MET A 136 -4.65 -3.11 13.80
C MET A 136 -6.17 -3.13 13.76
N GLU A 137 -6.78 -2.13 14.40
CA GLU A 137 -8.21 -1.93 14.34
C GLU A 137 -8.56 -0.60 13.65
N CYS A 138 -9.80 -0.49 13.20
CA CYS A 138 -10.34 0.77 12.72
C CYS A 138 -10.40 1.80 13.85
N THR A 139 -10.56 3.06 13.50
CA THR A 139 -10.83 4.13 14.47
C THR A 139 -12.19 3.92 15.11
N HIS A 140 -12.22 3.86 16.42
CA HIS A 140 -13.45 3.69 17.19
C HIS A 140 -13.28 4.24 18.61
N HIS A 141 -14.37 4.44 19.30
CA HIS A 141 -14.55 4.98 20.66
C HIS A 141 -13.72 6.23 21.01
N GLY A 142 -13.96 6.76 22.23
CA GLY A 142 -13.19 7.86 22.79
C GLY A 142 -11.85 7.44 23.41
N PRO A 143 -11.11 8.42 23.92
CA PRO A 143 -11.40 9.86 23.89
C PRO A 143 -11.18 10.49 22.52
N THR A 144 -11.83 11.64 22.26
CA THR A 144 -11.64 12.42 21.03
C THR A 144 -10.87 13.72 21.24
N ASP A 145 -10.69 14.13 22.51
CA ASP A 145 -9.83 15.24 22.91
C ASP A 145 -8.71 14.69 23.82
N VAL A 146 -7.52 14.50 23.25
CA VAL A 146 -6.36 13.98 23.97
C VAL A 146 -5.31 15.06 24.22
N GLY A 147 -5.22 16.05 23.33
CA GLY A 147 -4.32 17.19 23.38
C GLY A 147 -2.98 16.99 22.65
N CYS A 148 -2.69 15.79 22.14
CA CYS A 148 -1.56 15.49 21.26
C CYS A 148 -1.86 14.22 20.45
N PRO A 149 -1.05 13.91 19.41
CA PRO A 149 -1.16 12.65 18.68
C PRO A 149 -1.16 11.44 19.60
N SER A 150 -2.09 10.51 19.41
CA SER A 150 -2.30 9.42 20.35
C SER A 150 -2.70 8.11 19.70
N LEU A 151 -2.45 7.00 20.39
CA LEU A 151 -2.86 5.66 20.00
C LEU A 151 -3.14 4.77 21.23
N PHE A 152 -3.91 3.72 21.01
CA PHE A 152 -4.08 2.62 21.93
C PHE A 152 -3.12 1.48 21.59
N ALA A 153 -2.48 0.93 22.62
CA ALA A 153 -1.66 -0.29 22.55
C ALA A 153 -2.30 -1.34 23.45
N GLU A 154 -2.87 -2.38 22.88
CA GLU A 154 -3.83 -3.24 23.54
C GLU A 154 -3.40 -4.69 23.66
N LEU A 155 -3.70 -5.26 24.84
CA LEU A 155 -3.58 -6.66 25.17
C LEU A 155 -4.94 -7.35 25.15
N GLY A 156 -5.14 -8.34 24.33
CA GLY A 156 -6.44 -9.02 24.22
C GLY A 156 -6.37 -10.53 23.99
N SER A 157 -7.56 -11.16 24.08
CA SER A 157 -8.89 -10.50 24.02
C SER A 157 -9.83 -10.84 25.19
N GLY A 158 -9.33 -11.36 26.28
CA GLY A 158 -10.14 -11.75 27.43
C GLY A 158 -9.32 -11.95 28.70
N ASP A 159 -9.98 -12.42 29.75
CA ASP A 159 -9.39 -12.57 31.09
C ASP A 159 -8.07 -13.33 31.09
N GLU A 160 -7.94 -14.40 30.29
CA GLU A 160 -6.71 -15.21 30.19
C GLU A 160 -5.53 -14.39 29.65
N GLN A 161 -5.78 -13.54 28.65
CA GLN A 161 -4.74 -12.72 28.02
C GLN A 161 -4.43 -11.50 28.88
N TRP A 162 -5.43 -10.87 29.50
CA TRP A 162 -5.21 -9.71 30.39
C TRP A 162 -4.37 -10.05 31.62
N ASP A 163 -4.37 -11.34 32.04
CA ASP A 163 -3.53 -11.88 33.12
C ASP A 163 -2.24 -12.55 32.61
N ASP A 164 -2.00 -12.61 31.30
CA ASP A 164 -0.79 -13.24 30.76
C ASP A 164 0.43 -12.31 30.87
N PRO A 165 1.43 -12.64 31.70
CA PRO A 165 2.62 -11.80 31.87
C PRO A 165 3.44 -11.66 30.57
N ALA A 166 3.43 -12.69 29.71
CA ALA A 166 4.20 -12.65 28.47
C ALA A 166 3.54 -11.69 27.44
N GLY A 167 2.19 -11.68 27.36
CA GLY A 167 1.46 -10.72 26.57
C GLY A 167 1.64 -9.29 27.07
N ALA A 168 1.52 -9.07 28.37
CA ALA A 168 1.71 -7.76 28.99
C ALA A 168 3.16 -7.25 28.80
N GLU A 169 4.17 -8.10 28.94
CA GLU A 169 5.57 -7.75 28.68
C GLU A 169 5.77 -7.37 27.21
N ALA A 170 5.15 -8.07 26.27
CA ALA A 170 5.25 -7.77 24.85
C ALA A 170 4.67 -6.37 24.51
N VAL A 171 3.51 -6.03 25.06
CA VAL A 171 2.91 -4.69 24.91
C VAL A 171 3.81 -3.63 25.52
N ALA A 172 4.32 -3.87 26.74
CA ALA A 172 5.20 -2.94 27.43
C ALA A 172 6.50 -2.67 26.64
N ARG A 173 7.14 -3.71 26.08
CA ARG A 173 8.31 -3.56 25.21
C ARG A 173 8.00 -2.75 23.95
N ALA A 174 6.89 -3.05 23.29
CA ALA A 174 6.45 -2.33 22.10
C ALA A 174 6.19 -0.84 22.40
N ILE A 175 5.58 -0.51 23.53
CA ILE A 175 5.42 0.89 23.97
C ILE A 175 6.79 1.57 24.17
N LEU A 176 7.75 0.91 24.80
CA LEU A 176 9.10 1.46 25.00
C LEU A 176 9.85 1.68 23.67
N ASP A 177 9.57 0.89 22.66
CA ASP A 177 10.16 1.03 21.31
C ASP A 177 9.63 2.24 20.53
N LEU A 178 8.57 2.90 21.02
CA LEU A 178 8.04 4.14 20.42
C LEU A 178 8.83 5.39 20.85
N ARG A 179 9.75 5.31 21.80
CA ARG A 179 10.56 6.44 22.23
C ARG A 179 11.43 6.98 21.09
N GLY A 180 11.31 8.27 20.80
CA GLY A 180 12.03 8.93 19.72
C GLY A 180 11.51 8.63 18.32
N ILE A 181 10.35 8.00 18.21
CA ILE A 181 9.64 7.84 16.94
C ILE A 181 8.80 9.09 16.69
N ASP A 182 8.94 9.67 15.51
CA ASP A 182 8.08 10.77 15.07
C ASP A 182 6.64 10.24 14.87
N PRO A 183 5.59 10.97 15.31
CA PRO A 183 4.20 10.53 15.13
C PRO A 183 3.83 10.37 13.66
N HIS A 184 4.39 11.19 12.78
CA HIS A 184 4.05 11.25 11.35
C HIS A 184 5.23 10.93 10.45
N ARG A 185 4.94 10.61 9.18
CA ARG A 185 5.91 10.45 8.09
C ARG A 185 5.30 10.89 6.76
N GLY A 186 6.13 11.15 5.75
CA GLY A 186 5.66 11.71 4.47
C GLY A 186 4.79 10.78 3.61
N ARG A 187 4.60 9.51 4.02
CA ARG A 187 3.76 8.52 3.32
C ARG A 187 2.67 8.05 4.26
N GLN A 188 1.54 8.75 4.24
CA GLN A 188 0.38 8.48 5.08
C GLN A 188 -0.90 8.46 4.25
N VAL A 189 -1.86 7.63 4.67
CA VAL A 189 -3.15 7.46 4.01
C VAL A 189 -4.25 7.30 5.05
N VAL A 190 -5.43 7.90 4.81
CA VAL A 190 -6.65 7.65 5.58
C VAL A 190 -7.39 6.49 4.93
N GLY A 191 -7.94 5.59 5.74
CA GLY A 191 -8.70 4.41 5.32
C GLY A 191 -10.20 4.61 5.45
N PHE A 192 -10.95 4.09 4.48
CA PHE A 192 -12.41 4.04 4.54
C PHE A 192 -12.91 2.68 4.09
N GLY A 193 -13.89 2.12 4.79
CA GLY A 193 -14.48 0.82 4.49
C GLY A 193 -13.79 -0.35 5.16
N GLY A 194 -14.25 -1.55 4.85
CA GLY A 194 -13.76 -2.79 5.41
C GLY A 194 -14.29 -3.11 6.82
N ASN A 195 -13.75 -4.16 7.42
CA ASN A 195 -14.19 -4.59 8.74
C ASN A 195 -13.40 -3.95 9.88
N HIS A 196 -13.82 -4.24 11.12
CA HIS A 196 -13.24 -3.69 12.35
C HIS A 196 -11.72 -3.88 12.46
N TYR A 197 -11.18 -5.03 12.10
CA TYR A 197 -9.76 -5.35 12.17
C TYR A 197 -8.94 -4.88 10.95
N ALA A 198 -9.55 -4.14 10.05
CA ALA A 198 -8.90 -3.40 8.96
C ALA A 198 -7.80 -4.17 8.18
N PRO A 199 -7.99 -5.43 7.77
CA PRO A 199 -6.91 -6.29 7.26
C PRO A 199 -6.26 -5.78 5.98
N ARG A 200 -6.98 -5.02 5.15
CA ARG A 200 -6.42 -4.40 3.96
C ARG A 200 -5.46 -3.27 4.31
N PHE A 201 -5.81 -2.47 5.30
CA PHE A 201 -4.99 -1.35 5.76
C PHE A 201 -3.77 -1.86 6.52
N GLU A 202 -3.92 -2.89 7.35
CA GLU A 202 -2.81 -3.57 8.01
C GLU A 202 -1.80 -4.12 6.98
N ARG A 203 -2.28 -4.74 5.89
CA ARG A 203 -1.42 -5.21 4.80
C ARG A 203 -0.64 -4.07 4.14
N VAL A 204 -1.25 -2.90 3.94
CA VAL A 204 -0.55 -1.71 3.46
C VAL A 204 0.59 -1.34 4.39
N VAL A 205 0.35 -1.27 5.70
CA VAL A 205 1.39 -0.97 6.70
C VAL A 205 2.52 -1.99 6.67
N ARG A 206 2.19 -3.29 6.57
CA ARG A 206 3.18 -4.39 6.62
C ARG A 206 4.03 -4.52 5.36
N GLU A 207 3.45 -4.24 4.20
CA GLU A 207 4.07 -4.58 2.91
C GLU A 207 4.59 -3.35 2.14
N THR A 208 4.40 -2.14 2.69
CA THR A 208 4.82 -0.89 2.06
C THR A 208 5.42 0.07 3.09
N LYS A 209 5.96 1.20 2.61
CA LYS A 209 6.43 2.31 3.47
C LYS A 209 5.30 3.26 3.87
N TRP A 210 4.07 2.96 3.52
CA TRP A 210 2.92 3.78 3.87
C TRP A 210 2.46 3.49 5.29
N ALA A 211 2.18 4.55 6.05
CA ALA A 211 1.48 4.47 7.31
C ALA A 211 -0.01 4.74 7.09
N VAL A 212 -0.85 4.12 7.88
CA VAL A 212 -2.30 4.32 7.84
C VAL A 212 -2.71 5.13 9.07
N GLY A 213 -3.42 6.22 8.82
CA GLY A 213 -4.04 7.05 9.85
C GLY A 213 -5.40 6.52 10.26
N HIS A 214 -6.37 7.42 10.43
CA HIS A 214 -7.73 7.00 10.77
C HIS A 214 -8.30 6.02 9.75
N VAL A 215 -9.07 5.05 10.24
CA VAL A 215 -9.81 4.09 9.42
C VAL A 215 -11.28 4.09 9.84
N ALA A 216 -12.16 4.58 8.97
CA ALA A 216 -13.60 4.46 9.17
C ALA A 216 -14.09 3.13 8.56
N ALA A 217 -14.33 2.10 9.38
CA ALA A 217 -14.85 0.82 8.92
C ALA A 217 -16.30 0.92 8.39
N ASP A 218 -16.78 -0.11 7.69
CA ASP A 218 -18.12 -0.15 7.10
C ASP A 218 -19.21 0.23 8.09
N TRP A 219 -19.18 -0.33 9.30
CA TRP A 219 -20.17 -0.04 10.32
C TRP A 219 -20.14 1.42 10.80
N ALA A 220 -18.95 2.06 10.82
CA ALA A 220 -18.79 3.46 11.21
C ALA A 220 -19.30 4.39 10.10
N LEU A 221 -19.06 4.05 8.84
CA LEU A 221 -19.60 4.76 7.67
C LEU A 221 -21.12 4.64 7.60
N GLU A 222 -21.69 3.47 7.90
CA GLU A 222 -23.13 3.28 8.02
C GLU A 222 -23.74 4.08 9.17
N ALA A 223 -23.06 4.14 10.32
CA ALA A 223 -23.49 4.92 11.48
C ALA A 223 -23.37 6.44 11.28
N MET A 224 -22.49 6.89 10.39
CA MET A 224 -22.38 8.30 9.99
C MET A 224 -23.63 8.79 9.24
N ASP A 225 -24.47 7.90 8.68
CA ASP A 225 -25.64 8.16 7.84
C ASP A 225 -25.21 8.65 6.46
N HIS A 226 -25.08 9.94 6.22
CA HIS A 226 -24.80 10.45 4.89
C HIS A 226 -23.49 11.26 4.84
N PRO A 227 -22.44 10.81 4.11
CA PRO A 227 -21.13 11.46 4.08
C PRO A 227 -21.17 12.94 3.77
N THR A 228 -22.09 13.39 2.88
CA THR A 228 -22.22 14.80 2.48
C THR A 228 -22.66 15.72 3.61
N THR A 229 -23.27 15.19 4.69
CA THR A 229 -23.72 15.97 5.85
C THR A 229 -22.72 15.95 6.99
N HIS A 230 -21.69 15.09 6.92
CA HIS A 230 -20.65 14.91 7.92
C HIS A 230 -19.25 15.19 7.38
N ARG A 231 -19.14 16.19 6.49
CA ARG A 231 -17.86 16.59 5.87
C ARG A 231 -16.81 16.99 6.89
N ASP A 232 -17.23 17.59 8.01
CA ASP A 232 -16.32 18.08 9.04
C ASP A 232 -15.51 16.95 9.70
N VAL A 233 -16.11 15.79 9.99
CA VAL A 233 -15.38 14.65 10.56
C VAL A 233 -14.49 13.97 9.51
N LEU A 234 -14.89 13.99 8.23
CA LEU A 234 -14.01 13.52 7.15
C LEU A 234 -12.78 14.42 7.04
N ASP A 235 -12.96 15.75 6.98
CA ASP A 235 -11.85 16.70 6.99
C ASP A 235 -10.95 16.54 8.23
N ALA A 236 -11.57 16.35 9.42
CA ALA A 236 -10.84 16.12 10.66
C ALA A 236 -9.96 14.87 10.61
N ALA A 237 -10.45 13.76 10.01
CA ALA A 237 -9.66 12.52 9.88
C ALA A 237 -8.41 12.72 9.02
N PHE A 238 -8.50 13.49 7.92
CA PHE A 238 -7.34 13.84 7.09
C PHE A 238 -6.38 14.79 7.81
N ALA A 239 -6.91 15.82 8.48
CA ALA A 239 -6.11 16.76 9.24
C ALA A 239 -5.35 16.07 10.37
N ALA A 240 -6.05 15.25 11.18
CA ALA A 240 -5.49 14.47 12.28
C ALA A 240 -4.48 13.41 11.83
N SER A 241 -4.57 12.94 10.58
CA SER A 241 -3.62 11.99 9.98
C SER A 241 -2.53 12.68 9.15
N GLU A 242 -2.50 14.00 9.07
CA GLU A 242 -1.54 14.81 8.28
C GLU A 242 -1.35 14.32 6.85
N THR A 243 -2.44 14.06 6.14
CA THR A 243 -2.40 13.58 4.76
C THR A 243 -3.57 14.12 3.93
N ALA A 244 -3.46 14.04 2.61
CA ALA A 244 -4.55 14.32 1.68
C ALA A 244 -4.87 13.10 0.78
N VAL A 245 -4.40 11.91 1.16
CA VAL A 245 -4.53 10.68 0.38
C VAL A 245 -5.44 9.70 1.11
N ALA A 246 -6.38 9.10 0.39
CA ALA A 246 -7.31 8.11 0.90
C ALA A 246 -7.25 6.78 0.12
N LEU A 247 -7.40 5.68 0.84
CA LEU A 247 -7.66 4.34 0.32
C LEU A 247 -9.05 3.89 0.74
N VAL A 248 -9.89 3.50 -0.22
CA VAL A 248 -11.24 2.99 0.04
C VAL A 248 -11.27 1.47 -0.14
N ASP A 249 -11.82 0.75 0.84
CA ASP A 249 -12.08 -0.68 0.81
C ASP A 249 -13.58 -0.94 0.64
N GLY A 250 -13.99 -1.50 -0.48
CA GLY A 250 -15.39 -1.68 -0.85
C GLY A 250 -15.88 -0.68 -1.91
N GLU A 251 -17.20 -0.55 -2.02
CA GLU A 251 -17.87 0.33 -2.98
C GLU A 251 -18.67 1.40 -2.22
N TRP A 252 -18.13 2.60 -2.12
CA TRP A 252 -18.69 3.74 -1.40
C TRP A 252 -18.83 4.99 -2.29
N PRO A 253 -19.60 4.94 -3.42
CA PRO A 253 -19.57 5.99 -4.45
C PRO A 253 -19.93 7.38 -3.93
N VAL A 254 -20.85 7.50 -2.96
CA VAL A 254 -21.23 8.81 -2.39
C VAL A 254 -20.11 9.36 -1.50
N LEU A 255 -19.40 8.50 -0.78
CA LEU A 255 -18.23 8.88 0.01
C LEU A 255 -17.08 9.30 -0.91
N GLU A 256 -16.80 8.50 -1.94
CA GLU A 256 -15.74 8.77 -2.92
C GLU A 256 -15.96 10.13 -3.60
N GLU A 257 -17.17 10.42 -4.10
CA GLU A 257 -17.53 11.72 -4.65
C GLU A 257 -17.37 12.86 -3.62
N THR A 258 -17.76 12.60 -2.35
CA THR A 258 -17.64 13.61 -1.29
C THR A 258 -16.17 13.90 -0.97
N LEU A 259 -15.30 12.90 -0.94
CA LEU A 259 -13.87 13.07 -0.69
C LEU A 259 -13.17 13.81 -1.84
N GLU A 260 -13.53 13.48 -3.10
CA GLU A 260 -13.04 14.21 -4.28
C GLU A 260 -13.51 15.68 -4.28
N ASP A 261 -14.75 15.95 -3.91
CA ASP A 261 -15.30 17.31 -3.77
C ASP A 261 -14.61 18.12 -2.66
N LEU A 262 -14.12 17.45 -1.60
CA LEU A 262 -13.29 18.05 -0.54
C LEU A 262 -11.85 18.30 -1.01
N GLY A 263 -11.44 17.73 -2.14
CA GLY A 263 -10.12 17.89 -2.73
C GLY A 263 -9.11 16.83 -2.31
N TYR A 264 -9.55 15.73 -1.68
CA TYR A 264 -8.71 14.61 -1.31
C TYR A 264 -8.45 13.68 -2.50
N ARG A 265 -7.29 13.05 -2.47
CA ARG A 265 -6.86 12.13 -3.52
C ARG A 265 -7.22 10.69 -3.15
N LEU A 266 -8.09 10.08 -3.94
CA LEU A 266 -8.36 8.65 -3.87
C LEU A 266 -7.31 7.87 -4.65
N VAL A 267 -6.75 6.83 -4.03
CA VAL A 267 -5.74 5.96 -4.63
C VAL A 267 -6.10 4.49 -4.43
N SER A 268 -5.62 3.64 -5.33
CA SER A 268 -5.70 2.19 -5.14
C SER A 268 -4.51 1.66 -4.32
N GLU A 269 -4.64 0.43 -3.82
CA GLU A 269 -3.51 -0.29 -3.23
C GLU A 269 -2.38 -0.51 -4.25
N THR A 270 -2.72 -0.67 -5.53
CA THR A 270 -1.73 -0.72 -6.62
C THR A 270 -0.93 0.56 -6.69
N TRP A 271 -1.58 1.72 -6.56
CA TRP A 271 -0.91 3.01 -6.53
C TRP A 271 0.07 3.10 -5.36
N LEU A 272 -0.37 2.74 -4.13
CA LEU A 272 0.49 2.77 -2.94
C LEU A 272 1.76 1.92 -3.11
N ARG A 273 1.61 0.71 -3.68
CA ARG A 273 2.72 -0.21 -3.95
C ARG A 273 3.66 0.30 -5.04
N GLU A 274 3.10 0.83 -6.12
CA GLU A 274 3.86 1.30 -7.26
C GLU A 274 4.74 2.51 -6.92
N VAL A 275 4.27 3.38 -6.01
CA VAL A 275 4.98 4.60 -5.61
C VAL A 275 5.79 4.45 -4.33
N ASP A 276 5.83 3.28 -3.73
CA ASP A 276 6.37 3.03 -2.39
C ASP A 276 7.82 3.54 -2.19
N ASP A 277 8.65 3.45 -3.22
CA ASP A 277 10.04 3.89 -3.22
C ASP A 277 10.33 5.07 -4.17
N ARG A 278 9.28 5.76 -4.67
CA ARG A 278 9.40 6.88 -5.62
C ARG A 278 9.23 8.22 -4.94
N PRO A 279 10.00 9.26 -5.28
CA PRO A 279 9.69 10.63 -4.86
C PRO A 279 8.29 11.03 -5.33
N LEU A 280 7.46 11.60 -4.43
CA LEU A 280 6.07 11.93 -4.77
C LEU A 280 6.00 13.03 -5.85
N GLU A 281 6.97 13.96 -5.89
CA GLU A 281 7.07 14.96 -6.95
C GLU A 281 7.30 14.31 -8.33
N LEU A 282 8.08 13.22 -8.39
CA LEU A 282 8.25 12.44 -9.62
C LEU A 282 6.95 11.74 -10.01
N VAL A 283 6.22 11.19 -9.04
CA VAL A 283 4.92 10.55 -9.26
C VAL A 283 3.94 11.54 -9.90
N ASP A 284 3.81 12.73 -9.31
CA ASP A 284 2.95 13.80 -9.83
C ASP A 284 3.35 14.22 -11.25
N ALA A 285 4.65 14.37 -11.50
CA ALA A 285 5.15 14.72 -12.83
C ALA A 285 4.86 13.61 -13.86
N VAL A 286 5.05 12.35 -13.51
CA VAL A 286 4.74 11.20 -14.39
C VAL A 286 3.23 11.15 -14.68
N GLU A 287 2.39 11.27 -13.66
CA GLU A 287 0.94 11.24 -13.86
C GLU A 287 0.42 12.41 -14.70
N ALA A 288 0.99 13.59 -14.53
CA ALA A 288 0.60 14.79 -15.32
C ALA A 288 0.98 14.66 -16.81
N ASN A 289 2.04 13.92 -17.16
CA ASN A 289 2.58 13.88 -18.52
C ASN A 289 2.32 12.56 -19.26
N LEU A 290 2.33 11.42 -18.56
CA LEU A 290 2.19 10.11 -19.17
C LEU A 290 0.79 9.52 -18.96
N GLY A 291 0.21 9.64 -17.76
CA GLY A 291 -1.10 9.16 -17.36
C GLY A 291 -1.10 8.63 -15.92
N ARG A 292 -2.28 8.32 -15.38
CA ARG A 292 -2.42 7.88 -13.99
C ARG A 292 -1.90 6.45 -13.80
N ILE A 293 -1.32 6.18 -12.63
CA ILE A 293 -0.87 4.84 -12.23
C ILE A 293 -2.07 3.88 -12.18
N ASP A 294 -3.21 4.35 -11.68
CA ASP A 294 -4.44 3.56 -11.62
C ASP A 294 -5.02 3.22 -13.00
N ASP A 295 -4.68 4.01 -14.04
CA ASP A 295 -5.02 3.74 -15.43
C ASP A 295 -3.98 2.87 -16.16
N GLY A 296 -2.99 2.35 -15.44
CA GLY A 296 -2.02 1.38 -15.97
C GLY A 296 -0.61 1.90 -16.19
N ILE A 297 -0.25 3.08 -15.66
CA ILE A 297 1.16 3.50 -15.65
C ILE A 297 1.94 2.67 -14.61
N ARG A 298 3.17 2.29 -14.97
CA ARG A 298 4.12 1.59 -14.09
C ARG A 298 5.47 2.28 -14.13
N PHE A 299 6.19 2.27 -12.99
CA PHE A 299 7.55 2.79 -12.95
C PHE A 299 8.55 1.76 -13.47
N GLY A 300 9.54 2.27 -14.20
CA GLY A 300 10.70 1.49 -14.63
C GLY A 300 11.88 1.62 -13.67
N ASP A 301 13.04 1.12 -14.10
CA ASP A 301 14.26 1.07 -13.28
C ASP A 301 15.07 2.38 -13.29
N ARG A 302 14.79 3.27 -14.27
CA ARG A 302 15.54 4.53 -14.36
C ARG A 302 15.11 5.49 -13.26
N ARG A 303 16.09 5.99 -12.49
CA ARG A 303 15.91 6.89 -11.35
C ARG A 303 16.38 8.30 -11.72
N THR A 304 15.49 9.10 -12.32
CA THR A 304 15.75 10.50 -12.65
C THR A 304 14.43 11.29 -12.65
N ASP A 305 14.51 12.54 -12.24
CA ASP A 305 13.38 13.47 -12.23
C ASP A 305 13.20 14.19 -13.58
N ALA A 306 14.26 14.19 -14.40
CA ALA A 306 14.24 14.77 -15.75
C ALA A 306 13.95 13.69 -16.79
N PHE A 307 12.75 13.71 -17.36
CA PHE A 307 12.32 12.76 -18.38
C PHE A 307 11.56 13.45 -19.51
N ASP A 308 11.58 12.82 -20.68
CA ASP A 308 10.71 13.14 -21.81
C ASP A 308 9.77 11.97 -22.08
N VAL A 309 8.54 12.27 -22.51
CA VAL A 309 7.58 11.23 -22.92
C VAL A 309 7.76 10.95 -24.41
N VAL A 310 7.97 9.68 -24.71
CA VAL A 310 8.18 9.19 -26.08
C VAL A 310 7.14 8.17 -26.49
N ASP A 311 6.83 8.15 -27.78
CA ASP A 311 6.07 7.06 -28.38
C ASP A 311 7.02 5.92 -28.77
N LEU A 312 6.69 4.71 -28.33
CA LEU A 312 7.34 3.47 -28.76
C LEU A 312 6.65 2.95 -30.02
N PRO A 313 7.37 2.25 -30.93
CA PRO A 313 6.77 1.70 -32.14
C PRO A 313 5.71 0.65 -31.82
N ALA A 314 4.43 1.04 -31.84
CA ALA A 314 3.31 0.22 -31.37
C ALA A 314 3.23 -1.16 -32.06
N GLU A 315 3.45 -1.21 -33.38
CA GLU A 315 3.42 -2.45 -34.14
C GLU A 315 4.59 -3.38 -33.78
N LEU A 316 5.78 -2.83 -33.56
CA LEU A 316 6.97 -3.59 -33.12
C LEU A 316 6.76 -4.13 -31.71
N VAL A 317 6.30 -3.28 -30.76
CA VAL A 317 5.96 -3.69 -29.40
C VAL A 317 4.93 -4.81 -29.41
N ALA A 318 3.85 -4.67 -30.19
CA ALA A 318 2.80 -5.69 -30.31
C ALA A 318 3.30 -7.00 -30.89
N ALA A 319 4.16 -6.95 -31.93
CA ALA A 319 4.75 -8.13 -32.55
C ALA A 319 5.70 -8.87 -31.60
N ALA A 320 6.58 -8.14 -30.91
CA ALA A 320 7.50 -8.70 -29.92
C ALA A 320 6.75 -9.31 -28.72
N GLN A 321 5.73 -8.64 -28.20
CA GLN A 321 4.86 -9.17 -27.14
C GLN A 321 4.05 -10.42 -27.56
N GLY A 322 3.82 -10.60 -28.84
CA GLY A 322 3.22 -11.83 -29.40
C GLY A 322 4.18 -13.01 -29.37
N ILE A 323 5.45 -12.80 -29.06
CA ILE A 323 6.50 -13.82 -28.96
C ILE A 323 6.86 -14.03 -27.48
N ASP A 324 7.35 -12.99 -26.81
CA ASP A 324 7.74 -13.03 -25.40
C ASP A 324 7.31 -11.73 -24.68
N PRO A 325 6.14 -11.72 -24.02
CA PRO A 325 5.62 -10.55 -23.32
C PRO A 325 6.46 -10.15 -22.09
N ASP A 326 7.04 -11.13 -21.39
CA ASP A 326 7.82 -10.88 -20.17
C ASP A 326 9.14 -10.19 -20.52
N ARG A 327 9.79 -10.65 -21.57
CA ARG A 327 11.02 -10.04 -22.06
C ARG A 327 10.80 -8.64 -22.62
N VAL A 328 9.68 -8.39 -23.30
CA VAL A 328 9.32 -7.04 -23.75
C VAL A 328 9.13 -6.11 -22.58
N ARG A 329 8.46 -6.57 -21.51
CA ARG A 329 8.30 -5.81 -20.28
C ARG A 329 9.65 -5.48 -19.66
N GLU A 330 10.51 -6.46 -19.48
CA GLU A 330 11.86 -6.29 -18.92
C GLU A 330 12.71 -5.27 -19.72
N ILE A 331 12.61 -5.30 -21.04
CA ILE A 331 13.30 -4.34 -21.93
C ILE A 331 12.83 -2.91 -21.67
N VAL A 332 11.52 -2.68 -21.60
CA VAL A 332 10.98 -1.33 -21.41
C VAL A 332 11.21 -0.86 -19.98
N GLU A 333 10.97 -1.70 -19.00
CA GLU A 333 11.15 -1.42 -17.57
C GLU A 333 12.59 -1.00 -17.25
N SER A 334 13.59 -1.73 -17.77
CA SER A 334 15.02 -1.43 -17.56
C SER A 334 15.49 -0.12 -18.19
N ASN A 335 14.75 0.41 -19.16
CA ASN A 335 15.15 1.58 -19.93
C ASN A 335 14.30 2.83 -19.66
N ALA A 336 13.12 2.68 -19.05
CA ALA A 336 12.18 3.76 -18.78
C ALA A 336 12.25 4.25 -17.33
N VAL A 337 11.81 5.50 -17.10
CA VAL A 337 11.44 6.04 -15.80
C VAL A 337 10.04 5.55 -15.41
N ALA A 338 9.13 5.58 -16.39
CA ALA A 338 7.79 5.02 -16.29
C ALA A 338 7.28 4.64 -17.69
N PHE A 339 6.30 3.77 -17.77
CA PHE A 339 5.73 3.31 -19.04
C PHE A 339 4.25 2.97 -18.89
N ALA A 340 3.53 3.14 -20.00
CA ALA A 340 2.13 2.75 -20.07
C ALA A 340 2.00 1.23 -20.20
N THR A 341 0.98 0.68 -19.55
CA THR A 341 0.56 -0.71 -19.72
C THR A 341 -0.90 -0.80 -20.16
N GLU A 342 -1.29 -1.94 -20.70
CA GLU A 342 -2.63 -2.27 -21.16
C GLU A 342 -3.12 -3.59 -20.54
N ASN A 343 -4.41 -3.88 -20.68
CA ASN A 343 -5.02 -5.13 -20.21
C ASN A 343 -4.72 -5.44 -18.73
N GLY A 344 -4.94 -4.48 -17.86
CA GLY A 344 -4.72 -4.64 -16.42
C GLY A 344 -3.25 -4.79 -16.03
N GLY A 345 -2.34 -4.22 -16.81
CA GLY A 345 -0.90 -4.26 -16.52
C GLY A 345 -0.15 -5.43 -17.16
N SER A 346 -0.83 -6.33 -17.88
CA SER A 346 -0.21 -7.53 -18.45
C SER A 346 0.57 -7.27 -19.76
N ARG A 347 0.34 -6.14 -20.41
CA ARG A 347 1.00 -5.76 -21.68
C ARG A 347 1.62 -4.38 -21.59
N VAL A 348 2.76 -4.20 -22.20
CA VAL A 348 3.38 -2.88 -22.39
C VAL A 348 2.61 -2.11 -23.47
N GLY A 349 2.30 -0.86 -23.20
CA GLY A 349 1.71 0.06 -24.15
C GLY A 349 2.74 0.73 -25.06
N SER A 350 2.29 1.73 -25.80
CA SER A 350 3.13 2.43 -26.81
C SER A 350 3.74 3.74 -26.30
N ARG A 351 3.64 4.07 -24.99
CA ARG A 351 4.21 5.31 -24.44
C ARG A 351 5.11 5.03 -23.25
N ALA A 352 6.22 5.73 -23.15
CA ALA A 352 7.13 5.66 -22.03
C ALA A 352 7.73 7.02 -21.69
N ALA A 353 8.02 7.25 -20.42
CA ALA A 353 8.87 8.34 -19.94
C ALA A 353 10.31 7.82 -19.89
N VAL A 354 11.22 8.46 -20.59
CA VAL A 354 12.65 8.07 -20.67
C VAL A 354 13.53 9.21 -20.16
N PRO A 355 14.77 8.96 -19.69
CA PRO A 355 15.66 10.02 -19.25
C PRO A 355 15.87 11.07 -20.35
N ALA A 356 15.61 12.34 -20.04
CA ALA A 356 15.67 13.45 -21.00
C ALA A 356 17.07 13.65 -21.62
N ALA A 357 18.13 13.38 -20.86
CA ALA A 357 19.51 13.53 -21.34
C ALA A 357 19.88 12.58 -22.49
N ASP A 358 19.22 11.41 -22.55
CA ASP A 358 19.58 10.32 -23.45
C ASP A 358 18.36 9.80 -24.24
N GLU A 359 17.29 10.61 -24.39
CA GLU A 359 16.00 10.23 -24.98
C GLU A 359 16.15 9.40 -26.28
N ALA A 360 16.84 9.95 -27.28
CA ALA A 360 17.01 9.29 -28.58
C ALA A 360 17.79 7.97 -28.47
N ALA A 361 18.85 7.93 -27.67
CA ALA A 361 19.67 6.74 -27.46
C ALA A 361 18.92 5.62 -26.72
N VAL A 362 18.12 5.99 -25.72
CA VAL A 362 17.29 5.04 -24.97
C VAL A 362 16.21 4.46 -25.87
N ARG A 363 15.53 5.29 -26.68
CA ARG A 363 14.52 4.84 -27.63
C ARG A 363 15.13 3.87 -28.67
N GLU A 364 16.32 4.19 -29.21
CA GLU A 364 17.04 3.27 -30.11
C GLU A 364 17.40 1.96 -29.41
N THR A 365 17.83 1.99 -28.15
CA THR A 365 18.15 0.80 -27.36
C THR A 365 16.93 -0.10 -27.19
N ILE A 366 15.77 0.48 -26.85
CA ILE A 366 14.51 -0.29 -26.73
C ILE A 366 14.16 -0.92 -28.08
N VAL A 367 14.19 -0.16 -29.18
CA VAL A 367 13.89 -0.67 -30.53
C VAL A 367 14.83 -1.82 -30.93
N ALA A 368 16.13 -1.68 -30.68
CA ALA A 368 17.11 -2.72 -30.99
C ALA A 368 16.87 -3.99 -30.15
N ALA A 369 16.55 -3.84 -28.86
CA ALA A 369 16.26 -4.97 -28.00
C ALA A 369 14.94 -5.69 -28.39
N LEU A 370 13.91 -4.93 -28.78
CA LEU A 370 12.66 -5.52 -29.31
C LEU A 370 12.89 -6.27 -30.65
N ALA A 371 13.78 -5.75 -31.48
CA ALA A 371 14.16 -6.45 -32.74
C ALA A 371 14.80 -7.82 -32.46
N VAL A 372 15.62 -7.94 -31.41
CA VAL A 372 16.19 -9.23 -30.97
C VAL A 372 15.11 -10.23 -30.56
N VAL A 373 14.01 -9.77 -29.92
CA VAL A 373 12.88 -10.67 -29.60
C VAL A 373 12.25 -11.25 -30.87
N LEU A 374 12.21 -10.49 -31.98
CA LEU A 374 11.66 -10.98 -33.22
C LEU A 374 12.50 -12.14 -33.84
N GLU A 375 13.81 -12.23 -33.55
CA GLU A 375 14.68 -13.30 -34.05
C GLU A 375 14.24 -14.71 -33.61
N GLU A 376 13.43 -14.81 -32.54
CA GLU A 376 12.83 -16.09 -32.12
C GLU A 376 11.78 -16.63 -33.11
N LYS A 377 11.22 -15.75 -33.95
CA LYS A 377 10.14 -16.10 -34.90
C LYS A 377 10.53 -15.86 -36.35
N TYR A 378 11.47 -14.98 -36.63
CA TYR A 378 11.90 -14.58 -37.96
C TYR A 378 13.29 -15.09 -38.26
N ASP A 379 13.54 -15.43 -39.55
CA ASP A 379 14.82 -15.98 -40.02
C ASP A 379 15.92 -14.89 -40.10
N ASP A 380 15.52 -13.64 -40.38
CA ASP A 380 16.40 -12.47 -40.45
C ASP A 380 15.66 -11.22 -39.94
N VAL A 381 16.34 -10.37 -39.17
CA VAL A 381 15.80 -9.12 -38.60
C VAL A 381 16.81 -8.00 -38.79
N ILE A 382 16.41 -6.93 -39.48
CA ILE A 382 17.26 -5.78 -39.78
C ILE A 382 16.67 -4.51 -39.17
N VAL A 383 17.44 -3.82 -38.34
CA VAL A 383 17.09 -2.49 -37.80
C VAL A 383 17.59 -1.44 -38.80
N ALA A 384 16.69 -0.94 -39.66
CA ALA A 384 16.97 0.16 -40.58
C ALA A 384 16.68 1.54 -39.94
N ASP A 385 16.97 2.61 -40.66
CA ASP A 385 16.84 3.99 -40.13
C ASP A 385 15.40 4.35 -39.71
N ASP A 386 14.39 3.87 -40.50
CA ASP A 386 12.99 4.23 -40.36
C ASP A 386 12.06 3.08 -39.94
N ALA A 387 12.59 1.85 -39.89
CA ALA A 387 11.80 0.67 -39.51
C ALA A 387 12.67 -0.51 -39.08
N VAL A 388 12.08 -1.46 -38.38
CA VAL A 388 12.57 -2.82 -38.21
C VAL A 388 11.92 -3.69 -39.28
N VAL A 389 12.75 -4.39 -40.08
CA VAL A 389 12.32 -5.28 -41.13
C VAL A 389 12.64 -6.70 -40.71
N ALA A 390 11.63 -7.58 -40.68
CA ALA A 390 11.77 -8.96 -40.25
C ALA A 390 11.28 -9.90 -41.37
N GLU A 391 12.10 -10.87 -41.75
CA GLU A 391 11.84 -11.82 -42.80
C GLU A 391 11.72 -13.23 -42.25
N ARG A 392 10.75 -13.97 -42.74
CA ARG A 392 10.61 -15.40 -42.45
C ARG A 392 10.14 -16.18 -43.64
N THR A 393 10.53 -17.43 -43.70
CA THR A 393 10.01 -18.39 -44.68
C THR A 393 8.86 -19.16 -44.03
N ALA A 394 7.62 -18.78 -44.37
CA ALA A 394 6.42 -19.37 -43.80
C ALA A 394 5.62 -20.19 -44.81
N PHE A 395 4.81 -21.13 -44.30
CA PHE A 395 3.84 -21.86 -45.10
C PHE A 395 2.87 -20.91 -45.81
N ASP A 396 2.69 -21.14 -47.12
CA ASP A 396 1.76 -20.37 -47.95
C ASP A 396 0.58 -21.26 -48.33
N PRO A 397 -0.63 -20.99 -47.80
CA PRO A 397 -1.83 -21.74 -48.15
C PRO A 397 -2.22 -21.65 -49.62
N GLU A 398 -1.87 -20.56 -50.33
CA GLU A 398 -2.17 -20.41 -51.76
C GLU A 398 -1.33 -21.32 -52.60
N LEU A 399 -0.02 -21.35 -52.34
CA LEU A 399 0.87 -22.29 -52.99
C LEU A 399 0.46 -23.75 -52.74
N ALA A 400 0.01 -24.07 -51.52
CA ALA A 400 -0.46 -25.41 -51.23
C ALA A 400 -1.74 -25.76 -52.01
N ARG A 401 -2.68 -24.79 -52.17
CA ARG A 401 -3.86 -24.99 -53.01
C ARG A 401 -3.54 -25.14 -54.50
N GLU A 402 -2.60 -24.33 -55.01
CA GLU A 402 -2.18 -24.38 -56.39
C GLU A 402 -1.60 -25.75 -56.81
N ILE A 403 -0.94 -26.45 -55.89
CA ILE A 403 -0.40 -27.78 -56.12
C ILE A 403 -1.34 -28.90 -55.70
N GLY A 404 -2.59 -28.58 -55.40
CA GLY A 404 -3.65 -29.57 -55.16
C GLY A 404 -3.68 -30.18 -53.75
N VAL A 405 -3.02 -29.58 -52.77
CA VAL A 405 -3.11 -30.05 -51.36
C VAL A 405 -4.47 -29.68 -50.77
N PRO A 406 -5.24 -30.64 -50.26
CA PRO A 406 -6.52 -30.34 -49.63
C PRO A 406 -6.32 -29.63 -48.28
N GLU A 407 -7.20 -28.65 -48.00
CA GLU A 407 -7.20 -27.94 -46.73
C GLU A 407 -7.49 -28.91 -45.57
N GLY A 408 -6.96 -28.56 -44.38
CA GLY A 408 -7.14 -29.33 -43.14
C GLY A 408 -5.81 -29.93 -42.62
N PRO A 409 -5.79 -31.19 -42.14
CA PRO A 409 -4.64 -31.76 -41.48
C PRO A 409 -3.33 -31.74 -42.28
N LYS A 410 -3.43 -31.79 -43.64
CA LYS A 410 -2.27 -31.74 -44.52
C LYS A 410 -1.64 -30.35 -44.61
N PHE A 411 -2.46 -29.28 -44.43
CA PHE A 411 -1.93 -27.93 -44.33
C PHE A 411 -1.15 -27.77 -43.03
N GLY A 412 -1.70 -28.29 -41.88
CA GLY A 412 -1.02 -28.32 -40.60
C GLY A 412 0.35 -29.01 -40.68
N ALA A 413 0.38 -30.24 -41.22
CA ALA A 413 1.63 -30.99 -41.35
C ALA A 413 2.68 -30.27 -42.23
N LEU A 414 2.26 -29.65 -43.36
CA LEU A 414 3.18 -28.86 -44.20
C LEU A 414 3.64 -27.55 -43.47
N ALA A 415 2.77 -26.92 -42.70
CA ALA A 415 3.15 -25.77 -41.91
C ALA A 415 4.17 -26.14 -40.81
N ASP A 416 3.98 -27.28 -40.16
CA ASP A 416 4.88 -27.85 -39.16
C ASP A 416 6.18 -28.43 -39.73
N GLY A 417 6.34 -28.37 -41.05
CA GLY A 417 7.56 -28.83 -41.75
C GLY A 417 7.56 -30.32 -42.10
N GLU A 418 6.41 -30.99 -42.02
CA GLU A 418 6.27 -32.39 -42.36
C GLU A 418 5.80 -32.58 -43.81
N PRO A 419 6.39 -33.52 -44.61
CA PRO A 419 5.93 -33.80 -45.94
C PRO A 419 4.59 -34.55 -45.94
N VAL A 420 3.73 -34.27 -46.92
CA VAL A 420 2.43 -34.92 -47.06
C VAL A 420 2.32 -35.64 -48.41
N THR A 421 1.50 -36.68 -48.48
CA THR A 421 1.22 -37.36 -49.74
C THR A 421 -0.14 -36.90 -50.29
N VAL A 422 -0.14 -36.46 -51.56
CA VAL A 422 -1.35 -36.05 -52.29
C VAL A 422 -1.36 -36.80 -53.62
N ASP A 423 -2.41 -37.54 -53.89
CA ASP A 423 -2.60 -38.37 -55.12
C ASP A 423 -1.41 -39.28 -55.47
N GLY A 424 -0.69 -39.77 -54.44
CA GLY A 424 0.48 -40.66 -54.60
C GLY A 424 1.83 -39.93 -54.74
N GLU A 425 1.84 -38.61 -54.86
CA GLU A 425 3.06 -37.79 -54.87
C GLU A 425 3.35 -37.18 -53.50
N THR A 426 4.64 -37.17 -53.13
CA THR A 426 5.08 -36.52 -51.89
C THR A 426 5.32 -35.03 -52.13
N VAL A 427 4.56 -34.19 -51.40
CA VAL A 427 4.74 -32.75 -51.39
C VAL A 427 5.63 -32.40 -50.19
N SER A 428 6.81 -31.84 -50.52
CA SER A 428 7.71 -31.36 -49.45
C SER A 428 7.28 -29.97 -48.95
N PRO A 429 7.50 -29.64 -47.66
CA PRO A 429 7.19 -28.33 -47.11
C PRO A 429 7.80 -27.14 -47.85
N GLN A 430 9.01 -27.31 -48.43
CA GLN A 430 9.72 -26.26 -49.18
C GLN A 430 8.97 -25.80 -50.43
N ARG A 431 8.10 -26.65 -51.03
CA ARG A 431 7.32 -26.30 -52.23
C ARG A 431 6.16 -25.36 -51.95
N VAL A 432 5.77 -25.24 -50.70
CA VAL A 432 4.61 -24.49 -50.22
C VAL A 432 4.99 -23.44 -49.20
N ARG A 433 6.23 -23.00 -49.22
CA ARG A 433 6.73 -21.90 -48.39
C ARG A 433 7.07 -20.70 -49.26
N ARG A 434 6.79 -19.52 -48.71
CA ARG A 434 7.12 -18.23 -49.30
C ARG A 434 7.81 -17.36 -48.28
N GLN A 435 8.78 -16.57 -48.73
CA GLN A 435 9.38 -15.51 -47.94
C GLN A 435 8.33 -14.43 -47.68
N GLN A 436 8.13 -14.09 -46.41
CA GLN A 436 7.25 -13.04 -45.94
C GLN A 436 8.13 -11.99 -45.26
N THR A 437 7.85 -10.74 -45.54
CA THR A 437 8.54 -9.60 -44.95
C THR A 437 7.53 -8.75 -44.18
N ASP A 438 7.74 -8.62 -42.89
CA ASP A 438 6.98 -7.72 -42.05
C ASP A 438 7.84 -6.47 -41.76
N ARG A 439 7.23 -5.29 -41.82
CA ARG A 439 7.89 -4.01 -41.60
C ARG A 439 7.22 -3.26 -40.50
N PHE A 440 7.98 -2.92 -39.46
CA PHE A 440 7.53 -2.21 -38.24
C PHE A 440 8.14 -0.81 -38.24
N PRO A 441 7.37 0.26 -38.51
CA PRO A 441 7.85 1.66 -38.42
C PRO A 441 8.40 1.99 -37.03
N LYS A 442 9.47 2.79 -37.00
CA LYS A 442 10.08 3.24 -35.75
C LYS A 442 9.37 4.45 -35.16
#